data_dbdeb6ed0e4180ce722d1bfd3b572732
#
_entry.id   dbdeb6ed0e4180ce722d1bfd3b572732
#
_cell.length_a   1.000
_cell.length_b   1.000
_cell.length_c   1.000
_cell.angle_alpha   90.00
_cell.angle_beta   90.00
_cell.angle_gamma   90.00
#
_symmetry.space_group_name_H-M   'P 1'
#
loop_
_entity.id
_entity.type
_entity.pdbx_description
1 polymer ?
#
loop_
_entity_poly.entity_id
_entity_poly.type
_entity_poly.pdbx_seq_one_letter_code
_entity_poly.pdbx_strand_id
1 'polypeptide(L)'
;MSTALASAGVISGLEAAAQENIVPFQFKDKSSLKILGTNWGFEGTTDEFCVAIKKEGYDGTEMWWPGTKEKQTELFSALKKYDLEVGFLCGSGERDYATHLDAFKKQINAATTEFDRKPLYINCHSGRDHFSYEQNKAFIDHTTEASTKSGIPIYHETHRGRMLFAAHITRSFIVKNPSLRLTLDISHWCNVHESLLRDQEETIKLALSKVGHIHSRIGHEEGPQVNDPRAPEWEATVKAHLNWWDAVVEQKVKNGETLTILTEFGPPNYLPTLPYTN
;
A
#
# COMPACT_ATOMS: atom_id res chain seq x y z
N MET A 1 -28.28 60.45 -16.34
CA MET A 1 -29.44 59.53 -16.44
C MET A 1 -28.84 58.18 -16.84
N SER A 2 -28.65 57.37 -15.82
CA SER A 2 -29.47 56.19 -15.50
C SER A 2 -29.46 55.18 -16.63
N THR A 3 -29.01 53.96 -16.49
CA THR A 3 -29.56 52.92 -15.62
C THR A 3 -28.58 51.77 -15.45
N ALA A 4 -28.36 51.39 -14.21
CA ALA A 4 -27.85 50.09 -13.84
C ALA A 4 -28.95 49.05 -14.10
N LEU A 5 -28.59 47.90 -14.63
CA LEU A 5 -29.41 46.70 -14.55
C LEU A 5 -28.55 45.50 -14.13
N ALA A 6 -28.94 44.98 -12.99
CA ALA A 6 -28.41 43.82 -12.33
C ALA A 6 -28.57 42.56 -13.19
N SER A 7 -27.57 41.70 -13.19
CA SER A 7 -27.70 40.27 -13.48
C SER A 7 -27.27 39.48 -12.25
N ALA A 8 -28.20 39.40 -11.31
CA ALA A 8 -28.19 38.35 -10.28
C ALA A 8 -29.05 37.19 -10.83
N GLY A 9 -28.48 35.99 -10.84
CA GLY A 9 -29.27 34.78 -11.03
C GLY A 9 -28.79 33.88 -12.13
N VAL A 10 -27.73 33.14 -11.91
CA VAL A 10 -27.55 31.71 -12.34
C VAL A 10 -26.35 31.14 -11.58
N ILE A 11 -26.43 30.99 -10.27
CA ILE A 11 -25.59 30.11 -9.46
C ILE A 11 -26.48 29.42 -8.43
N SER A 12 -27.41 28.59 -8.90
CA SER A 12 -28.22 27.74 -8.01
C SER A 12 -28.57 26.37 -8.63
N GLY A 13 -27.76 25.88 -9.53
CA GLY A 13 -28.02 24.63 -10.23
C GLY A 13 -26.93 23.58 -10.20
N LEU A 14 -25.82 23.79 -9.49
CA LEU A 14 -24.69 22.86 -9.48
C LEU A 14 -24.39 22.19 -8.13
N GLU A 15 -25.17 22.46 -7.09
CA GLU A 15 -24.98 21.82 -5.78
C GLU A 15 -25.93 20.64 -5.49
N ALA A 16 -26.78 20.23 -6.43
CA ALA A 16 -27.79 19.21 -6.18
C ALA A 16 -27.52 17.84 -6.85
N ALA A 17 -26.34 17.60 -7.41
CA ALA A 17 -26.07 16.38 -8.18
C ALA A 17 -24.99 15.47 -7.61
N ALA A 18 -24.61 15.56 -6.36
CA ALA A 18 -23.59 14.68 -5.75
C ALA A 18 -23.93 14.28 -4.30
N GLN A 19 -25.21 14.02 -4.01
CA GLN A 19 -25.56 13.19 -2.85
C GLN A 19 -26.13 11.87 -3.37
N GLU A 20 -25.28 11.07 -4.02
CA GLU A 20 -25.52 9.62 -4.04
C GLU A 20 -25.46 9.17 -2.57
N ASN A 21 -26.53 8.51 -2.11
CA ASN A 21 -26.61 7.92 -0.79
C ASN A 21 -25.45 6.94 -0.60
N ILE A 22 -24.34 7.41 -0.07
CA ILE A 22 -23.27 6.56 0.43
C ILE A 22 -23.89 5.85 1.64
N VAL A 23 -24.42 4.65 1.42
CA VAL A 23 -24.80 3.78 2.51
C VAL A 23 -23.52 3.44 3.25
N PRO A 24 -23.37 3.83 4.53
CA PRO A 24 -22.16 3.53 5.26
C PRO A 24 -21.96 2.01 5.28
N PHE A 25 -20.82 1.56 4.78
CA PHE A 25 -20.47 0.14 4.79
C PHE A 25 -20.38 -0.33 6.24
N GLN A 26 -21.27 -1.23 6.65
CA GLN A 26 -21.26 -1.77 8.02
C GLN A 26 -20.34 -2.99 8.08
N PHE A 27 -19.23 -2.85 8.77
CA PHE A 27 -18.38 -3.98 9.13
C PHE A 27 -19.16 -4.94 10.04
N LYS A 28 -19.10 -6.25 9.79
CA LYS A 28 -19.59 -7.27 10.72
C LYS A 28 -18.76 -7.22 11.99
N ASP A 29 -19.33 -7.60 13.13
CA ASP A 29 -18.76 -7.49 14.49
C ASP A 29 -17.32 -7.99 14.70
N LYS A 30 -16.71 -8.67 13.72
CA LYS A 30 -15.33 -9.17 13.78
C LYS A 30 -14.39 -8.58 12.73
N SER A 31 -14.92 -7.84 11.73
CA SER A 31 -14.09 -7.19 10.72
C SER A 31 -13.69 -5.79 11.15
N SER A 32 -12.49 -5.37 10.82
CA SER A 32 -12.00 -4.02 11.09
C SER A 32 -11.16 -3.50 9.94
N LEU A 33 -11.17 -2.19 9.79
CA LEU A 33 -10.28 -1.48 8.88
C LEU A 33 -9.29 -0.67 9.70
N LYS A 34 -8.01 -0.71 9.34
CA LYS A 34 -6.97 0.12 9.93
C LYS A 34 -6.28 0.93 8.83
N ILE A 35 -6.27 2.24 9.01
CA ILE A 35 -5.65 3.18 8.08
C ILE A 35 -4.30 3.59 8.63
N LEU A 36 -3.25 3.40 7.84
CA LEU A 36 -1.87 3.68 8.22
C LEU A 36 -1.31 4.83 7.40
N GLY A 37 -0.48 5.65 8.04
CA GLY A 37 0.31 6.69 7.37
C GLY A 37 1.72 6.22 7.08
N THR A 38 2.35 6.76 6.04
CA THR A 38 3.77 6.54 5.75
C THR A 38 4.61 7.75 6.14
N ASN A 39 5.83 7.52 6.58
CA ASN A 39 6.80 8.60 6.81
C ASN A 39 7.56 8.99 5.55
N TRP A 40 7.24 8.40 4.40
CA TRP A 40 7.90 8.71 3.13
C TRP A 40 7.63 10.16 2.71
N GLY A 41 8.70 10.94 2.64
CA GLY A 41 8.64 12.39 2.37
C GLY A 41 8.35 13.27 3.59
N PHE A 42 8.22 12.70 4.79
CA PHE A 42 8.10 13.47 6.01
C PHE A 42 9.47 13.98 6.47
N GLU A 43 9.57 15.28 6.71
CA GLU A 43 10.75 15.94 7.27
C GLU A 43 10.53 16.21 8.76
N GLY A 44 11.26 15.51 9.62
CA GLY A 44 11.15 15.62 11.06
C GLY A 44 11.59 14.37 11.81
N THR A 45 11.46 14.39 13.11
CA THR A 45 11.76 13.25 13.99
C THR A 45 10.65 12.21 13.97
N THR A 46 10.93 11.01 14.45
CA THR A 46 9.93 9.94 14.64
C THR A 46 8.78 10.39 15.55
N ASP A 47 9.10 11.15 16.62
CA ASP A 47 8.10 11.66 17.56
C ASP A 47 7.15 12.66 16.88
N GLU A 48 7.69 13.62 16.11
CA GLU A 48 6.90 14.60 15.34
C GLU A 48 6.01 13.92 14.29
N PHE A 49 6.54 12.91 13.60
CA PHE A 49 5.75 12.12 12.68
C PHE A 49 4.58 11.41 13.38
N CYS A 50 4.84 10.74 14.50
CA CYS A 50 3.80 10.04 15.26
C CYS A 50 2.73 11.00 15.79
N VAL A 51 3.11 12.21 16.23
CA VAL A 51 2.15 13.29 16.59
C VAL A 51 1.27 13.65 15.41
N ALA A 52 1.89 13.87 14.23
CA ALA A 52 1.17 14.29 13.03
C ALA A 52 0.11 13.26 12.61
N ILE A 53 0.51 11.98 12.45
CA ILE A 53 -0.42 10.93 12.02
C ILE A 53 -1.51 10.65 13.05
N LYS A 54 -1.19 10.74 14.36
CA LYS A 54 -2.21 10.60 15.41
C LYS A 54 -3.25 11.70 15.34
N LYS A 55 -2.81 12.94 15.11
CA LYS A 55 -3.70 14.11 14.96
C LYS A 55 -4.63 13.98 13.75
N GLU A 56 -4.12 13.40 12.64
CA GLU A 56 -4.91 13.17 11.42
C GLU A 56 -5.81 11.92 11.53
N GLY A 57 -5.80 11.21 12.65
CA GLY A 57 -6.71 10.09 12.92
C GLY A 57 -6.26 8.73 12.38
N TYR A 58 -5.00 8.59 12.00
CA TYR A 58 -4.47 7.30 11.59
C TYR A 58 -4.40 6.31 12.76
N ASP A 59 -4.64 5.03 12.50
CA ASP A 59 -4.49 3.95 13.48
C ASP A 59 -3.02 3.61 13.77
N GLY A 60 -2.12 3.91 12.83
CA GLY A 60 -0.71 3.58 12.92
C GLY A 60 0.10 4.01 11.70
N THR A 61 1.23 3.34 11.49
CA THR A 61 2.15 3.64 10.40
C THR A 61 2.70 2.37 9.75
N GLU A 62 3.11 2.47 8.48
CA GLU A 62 4.07 1.56 7.88
C GLU A 62 5.40 2.28 7.67
N MET A 63 6.48 1.66 8.08
CA MET A 63 7.85 2.19 7.88
C MET A 63 8.82 1.05 7.62
N TRP A 64 9.97 1.41 7.02
CA TRP A 64 11.08 0.48 6.90
C TRP A 64 11.50 -0.06 8.26
N TRP A 65 11.79 -1.38 8.34
CA TRP A 65 12.34 -1.97 9.54
C TRP A 65 13.61 -1.20 9.99
N PRO A 66 13.65 -0.67 11.21
CA PRO A 66 14.80 0.12 11.67
C PRO A 66 16.04 -0.77 11.85
N GLY A 67 17.12 -0.40 11.15
CA GLY A 67 18.34 -1.22 11.10
C GLY A 67 19.21 -1.20 12.36
N THR A 68 18.93 -0.33 13.34
CA THR A 68 19.72 -0.24 14.58
C THR A 68 18.85 -0.24 15.83
N LYS A 69 19.41 -0.66 16.97
CA LYS A 69 18.68 -0.72 18.24
C LYS A 69 18.23 0.66 18.73
N GLU A 70 19.01 1.69 18.48
CA GLU A 70 18.69 3.07 18.85
C GLU A 70 17.41 3.51 18.13
N LYS A 71 17.34 3.31 16.80
CA LYS A 71 16.16 3.63 15.97
C LYS A 71 14.94 2.77 16.33
N GLN A 72 15.15 1.50 16.69
CA GLN A 72 14.08 0.63 17.17
C GLN A 72 13.51 1.17 18.48
N THR A 73 14.37 1.51 19.44
CA THR A 73 13.97 2.06 20.74
C THR A 73 13.22 3.38 20.59
N GLU A 74 13.73 4.28 19.74
CA GLU A 74 13.05 5.54 19.42
C GLU A 74 11.65 5.30 18.87
N LEU A 75 11.53 4.45 17.82
CA LEU A 75 10.27 4.14 17.19
C LEU A 75 9.26 3.51 18.17
N PHE A 76 9.65 2.45 18.85
CA PHE A 76 8.73 1.75 19.76
C PHE A 76 8.30 2.63 20.94
N SER A 77 9.18 3.52 21.42
CA SER A 77 8.84 4.52 22.44
C SER A 77 7.77 5.50 21.93
N ALA A 78 7.93 6.01 20.70
CA ALA A 78 6.95 6.91 20.07
C ALA A 78 5.61 6.20 19.80
N LEU A 79 5.63 4.99 19.24
CA LEU A 79 4.42 4.19 19.00
C LEU A 79 3.65 3.93 20.30
N LYS A 80 4.35 3.59 21.39
CA LYS A 80 3.72 3.40 22.71
C LYS A 80 3.16 4.70 23.27
N LYS A 81 3.89 5.81 23.17
CA LYS A 81 3.49 7.13 23.67
C LYS A 81 2.18 7.63 23.02
N TYR A 82 2.01 7.40 21.74
CA TYR A 82 0.86 7.88 20.97
C TYR A 82 -0.20 6.81 20.69
N ASP A 83 -0.01 5.61 21.24
CA ASP A 83 -0.88 4.44 20.99
C ASP A 83 -1.16 4.24 19.49
N LEU A 84 -0.08 4.01 18.75
CA LEU A 84 -0.11 3.76 17.31
C LEU A 84 0.29 2.32 16.99
N GLU A 85 -0.41 1.70 16.06
CA GLU A 85 -0.04 0.41 15.47
C GLU A 85 1.10 0.57 14.46
N VAL A 86 1.72 -0.56 14.08
CA VAL A 86 2.81 -0.54 13.10
C VAL A 86 2.75 -1.74 12.16
N GLY A 87 3.01 -1.50 10.87
CA GLY A 87 3.46 -2.46 9.88
C GLY A 87 4.90 -2.17 9.51
N PHE A 88 5.67 -3.18 9.14
CA PHE A 88 7.05 -2.97 8.69
C PHE A 88 7.22 -3.31 7.23
N LEU A 89 7.95 -2.45 6.52
CA LEU A 89 8.45 -2.72 5.18
C LEU A 89 9.85 -3.31 5.30
N CYS A 90 10.07 -4.48 4.68
CA CYS A 90 11.36 -5.18 4.62
C CYS A 90 11.76 -5.43 3.17
N GLY A 91 13.06 -5.37 2.90
CA GLY A 91 13.59 -5.60 1.54
C GLY A 91 15.10 -5.48 1.49
N SER A 92 15.68 -5.64 0.31
CA SER A 92 17.10 -5.44 0.10
C SER A 92 17.39 -4.58 -1.13
N GLY A 93 18.41 -3.74 -1.04
CA GLY A 93 18.97 -2.98 -2.15
C GLY A 93 20.03 -3.72 -2.94
N GLU A 94 20.54 -4.86 -2.42
CA GLU A 94 21.61 -5.63 -3.04
C GLU A 94 21.25 -6.09 -4.45
N ARG A 95 22.23 -6.14 -5.35
CA ARG A 95 22.02 -6.52 -6.75
C ARG A 95 22.30 -8.00 -7.01
N ASP A 96 23.29 -8.56 -6.32
CA ASP A 96 23.63 -9.97 -6.39
C ASP A 96 22.58 -10.81 -5.64
N TYR A 97 22.19 -11.93 -6.21
CA TYR A 97 21.13 -12.78 -5.65
C TYR A 97 21.43 -13.28 -4.23
N ALA A 98 22.66 -13.79 -4.01
CA ALA A 98 22.99 -14.42 -2.73
C ALA A 98 23.04 -13.39 -1.60
N THR A 99 23.66 -12.23 -1.84
CA THR A 99 23.71 -11.13 -0.88
C THR A 99 22.35 -10.49 -0.66
N HIS A 100 21.53 -10.40 -1.72
CA HIS A 100 20.15 -9.90 -1.62
C HIS A 100 19.29 -10.82 -0.74
N LEU A 101 19.31 -12.11 -0.96
CA LEU A 101 18.56 -13.09 -0.19
C LEU A 101 19.01 -13.13 1.28
N ASP A 102 20.32 -13.09 1.52
CA ASP A 102 20.87 -13.08 2.88
C ASP A 102 20.44 -11.82 3.66
N ALA A 103 20.58 -10.63 3.07
CA ALA A 103 20.15 -9.38 3.66
C ALA A 103 18.63 -9.34 3.93
N PHE A 104 17.83 -9.84 2.98
CA PHE A 104 16.39 -9.96 3.14
C PHE A 104 16.02 -10.88 4.32
N LYS A 105 16.61 -12.07 4.38
CA LYS A 105 16.37 -13.03 5.47
C LYS A 105 16.73 -12.45 6.84
N LYS A 106 17.83 -11.71 6.95
CA LYS A 106 18.24 -11.04 8.19
C LYS A 106 17.18 -10.05 8.64
N GLN A 107 16.65 -9.23 7.73
CA GLN A 107 15.60 -8.27 8.06
C GLN A 107 14.30 -8.94 8.49
N ILE A 108 13.83 -9.97 7.76
CA ILE A 108 12.62 -10.71 8.11
C ILE A 108 12.76 -11.35 9.49
N ASN A 109 13.90 -12.00 9.76
CA ASN A 109 14.16 -12.62 11.05
C ASN A 109 14.13 -11.59 12.17
N ALA A 110 14.79 -10.44 12.01
CA ALA A 110 14.78 -9.36 13.00
C ALA A 110 13.36 -8.80 13.20
N ALA A 111 12.65 -8.46 12.12
CA ALA A 111 11.30 -7.89 12.19
C ALA A 111 10.26 -8.86 12.80
N THR A 112 10.53 -10.18 12.77
CA THR A 112 9.65 -11.20 13.37
C THR A 112 10.01 -11.58 14.80
N THR A 113 11.14 -11.09 15.35
CA THR A 113 11.63 -11.50 16.68
C THR A 113 12.05 -10.34 17.59
N GLU A 114 12.43 -9.19 17.02
CA GLU A 114 13.07 -8.09 17.74
C GLU A 114 12.16 -6.87 17.95
N PHE A 115 10.93 -7.07 18.37
CA PHE A 115 9.96 -5.99 18.54
C PHE A 115 9.48 -5.87 19.99
N ASP A 116 9.26 -4.64 20.47
CA ASP A 116 8.60 -4.35 21.74
C ASP A 116 7.06 -4.26 21.58
N ARG A 117 6.60 -3.94 20.37
CA ARG A 117 5.18 -3.99 19.96
C ARG A 117 5.08 -4.89 18.74
N LYS A 118 4.25 -5.94 18.83
CA LYS A 118 4.03 -6.87 17.73
C LYS A 118 3.46 -6.14 16.53
N PRO A 119 4.10 -6.21 15.34
CA PRO A 119 3.58 -5.56 14.15
C PRO A 119 2.28 -6.21 13.67
N LEU A 120 1.42 -5.42 13.03
CA LEU A 120 0.19 -5.91 12.39
C LEU A 120 0.53 -6.87 11.24
N TYR A 121 1.59 -6.58 10.52
CA TYR A 121 2.10 -7.35 9.38
C TYR A 121 3.53 -6.93 9.04
N ILE A 122 4.15 -7.71 8.15
CA ILE A 122 5.38 -7.31 7.45
C ILE A 122 5.07 -7.27 5.96
N ASN A 123 5.31 -6.15 5.30
CA ASN A 123 5.30 -5.98 3.86
C ASN A 123 6.69 -6.22 3.29
N CYS A 124 6.81 -6.87 2.14
CA CYS A 124 8.10 -7.26 1.58
C CYS A 124 8.31 -6.76 0.15
N HIS A 125 9.37 -5.99 -0.05
CA HIS A 125 9.98 -5.77 -1.36
C HIS A 125 10.85 -6.99 -1.72
N SER A 126 10.24 -8.08 -2.14
CA SER A 126 10.89 -9.37 -2.32
C SER A 126 11.53 -9.53 -3.68
N GLY A 127 12.75 -10.06 -3.69
CA GLY A 127 13.46 -10.48 -4.89
C GLY A 127 13.63 -9.40 -5.95
N ARG A 128 13.78 -9.82 -7.19
CA ARG A 128 13.90 -8.95 -8.37
C ARG A 128 13.12 -9.53 -9.54
N ASP A 129 12.69 -8.66 -10.45
CA ASP A 129 12.00 -9.00 -11.70
C ASP A 129 12.84 -9.90 -12.63
N HIS A 130 14.17 -9.74 -12.62
CA HIS A 130 15.10 -10.50 -13.45
C HIS A 130 15.67 -11.76 -12.76
N PHE A 131 15.35 -12.03 -11.49
CA PHE A 131 15.72 -13.29 -10.85
C PHE A 131 14.88 -14.45 -11.41
N SER A 132 15.46 -15.65 -11.48
CA SER A 132 14.70 -16.82 -11.91
C SER A 132 13.52 -17.12 -10.97
N TYR A 133 12.58 -17.95 -11.42
CA TYR A 133 11.47 -18.39 -10.56
C TYR A 133 11.99 -19.04 -9.27
N GLU A 134 12.99 -19.92 -9.36
CA GLU A 134 13.53 -20.62 -8.20
C GLU A 134 14.22 -19.66 -7.20
N GLN A 135 14.95 -18.68 -7.74
CA GLN A 135 15.54 -17.63 -6.93
C GLN A 135 14.49 -16.79 -6.20
N ASN A 136 13.44 -16.38 -6.90
CA ASN A 136 12.35 -15.60 -6.30
C ASN A 136 11.50 -16.46 -5.33
N LYS A 137 11.32 -17.75 -5.60
CA LYS A 137 10.62 -18.68 -4.70
C LYS A 137 11.28 -18.79 -3.33
N ALA A 138 12.60 -18.69 -3.24
CA ALA A 138 13.33 -18.77 -1.97
C ALA A 138 12.92 -17.66 -0.97
N PHE A 139 12.46 -16.50 -1.45
CA PHE A 139 11.90 -15.44 -0.61
C PHE A 139 10.55 -15.86 -0.05
N ILE A 140 9.69 -16.46 -0.86
CA ILE A 140 8.36 -16.94 -0.44
C ILE A 140 8.50 -18.07 0.59
N ASP A 141 9.41 -19.01 0.36
CA ASP A 141 9.64 -20.12 1.28
C ASP A 141 10.06 -19.61 2.67
N HIS A 142 11.04 -18.69 2.70
CA HIS A 142 11.51 -18.11 3.94
C HIS A 142 10.43 -17.31 4.69
N THR A 143 9.66 -16.49 3.99
CA THR A 143 8.59 -15.68 4.61
C THR A 143 7.42 -16.55 5.08
N THR A 144 7.10 -17.63 4.37
CA THR A 144 6.08 -18.60 4.79
C THR A 144 6.48 -19.26 6.11
N GLU A 145 7.73 -19.71 6.23
CA GLU A 145 8.27 -20.28 7.47
C GLU A 145 8.28 -19.25 8.62
N ALA A 146 8.80 -18.04 8.38
CA ALA A 146 8.87 -16.97 9.36
C ALA A 146 7.48 -16.54 9.86
N SER A 147 6.51 -16.42 8.94
CA SER A 147 5.12 -16.10 9.28
C SER A 147 4.47 -17.18 10.14
N THR A 148 4.67 -18.45 9.78
CA THR A 148 4.13 -19.59 10.54
C THR A 148 4.71 -19.62 11.96
N LYS A 149 6.02 -19.39 12.10
CA LYS A 149 6.74 -19.43 13.36
C LYS A 149 6.40 -18.27 14.30
N SER A 150 6.27 -17.06 13.75
CA SER A 150 6.03 -15.84 14.54
C SER A 150 4.55 -15.54 14.78
N GLY A 151 3.66 -16.09 13.94
CA GLY A 151 2.25 -15.72 13.90
C GLY A 151 2.03 -14.28 13.45
N ILE A 152 2.98 -13.70 12.71
CA ILE A 152 2.87 -12.37 12.08
C ILE A 152 2.57 -12.59 10.60
N PRO A 153 1.50 -12.00 10.04
CA PRO A 153 1.26 -12.04 8.60
C PRO A 153 2.40 -11.39 7.83
N ILE A 154 2.87 -12.07 6.77
CA ILE A 154 3.90 -11.51 5.87
C ILE A 154 3.33 -11.48 4.46
N TYR A 155 3.39 -10.32 3.83
CA TYR A 155 2.85 -10.03 2.51
C TYR A 155 3.95 -9.64 1.54
N HIS A 156 3.77 -9.96 0.25
CA HIS A 156 4.70 -9.60 -0.81
C HIS A 156 4.06 -8.55 -1.70
N GLU A 157 4.75 -7.44 -1.88
CA GLU A 157 4.21 -6.31 -2.62
C GLU A 157 4.24 -6.52 -4.13
N THR A 158 3.16 -6.12 -4.78
CA THR A 158 3.04 -6.05 -6.24
C THR A 158 3.76 -4.79 -6.75
N HIS A 159 5.09 -4.83 -6.72
CA HIS A 159 5.93 -3.67 -7.03
C HIS A 159 6.81 -3.92 -8.27
N ARG A 160 6.85 -2.93 -9.21
CA ARG A 160 7.76 -2.96 -10.36
C ARG A 160 9.22 -3.12 -9.91
N GLY A 161 10.04 -3.86 -10.68
CA GLY A 161 11.41 -4.18 -10.33
C GLY A 161 11.59 -5.18 -9.18
N ARG A 162 10.49 -5.80 -8.69
CA ARG A 162 10.45 -6.86 -7.69
C ARG A 162 9.87 -8.14 -8.30
N MET A 163 9.86 -9.25 -7.57
CA MET A 163 9.41 -10.54 -8.10
C MET A 163 7.97 -10.53 -8.63
N LEU A 164 7.08 -9.70 -8.05
CA LEU A 164 5.67 -9.62 -8.41
C LEU A 164 5.36 -8.38 -9.27
N PHE A 165 6.28 -8.01 -10.13
CA PHE A 165 6.24 -6.76 -10.90
C PHE A 165 5.11 -6.66 -11.93
N ALA A 166 4.55 -7.79 -12.36
CA ALA A 166 3.53 -7.85 -13.41
C ALA A 166 2.40 -8.83 -13.04
N ALA A 167 1.17 -8.54 -13.45
CA ALA A 167 -0.01 -9.31 -13.09
C ALA A 167 0.09 -10.79 -13.53
N HIS A 168 0.46 -11.07 -14.78
CA HIS A 168 0.61 -12.44 -15.29
C HIS A 168 1.74 -13.23 -14.62
N ILE A 169 2.82 -12.57 -14.24
CA ILE A 169 3.91 -13.17 -13.46
C ILE A 169 3.42 -13.52 -12.06
N THR A 170 2.74 -12.58 -11.40
CA THR A 170 2.16 -12.80 -10.08
C THR A 170 1.15 -13.95 -10.08
N ARG A 171 0.29 -14.05 -11.12
CA ARG A 171 -0.60 -15.21 -11.30
C ARG A 171 0.17 -16.53 -11.24
N SER A 172 1.30 -16.62 -11.95
CA SER A 172 2.13 -17.83 -11.97
C SER A 172 2.68 -18.17 -10.58
N PHE A 173 3.10 -17.16 -9.80
CA PHE A 173 3.55 -17.37 -8.42
C PHE A 173 2.41 -17.80 -7.51
N ILE A 174 1.23 -17.20 -7.59
CA ILE A 174 0.05 -17.56 -6.77
C ILE A 174 -0.37 -19.01 -7.02
N VAL A 175 -0.45 -19.42 -8.28
CA VAL A 175 -0.86 -20.79 -8.65
C VAL A 175 0.11 -21.83 -8.11
N LYS A 176 1.43 -21.56 -8.19
CA LYS A 176 2.47 -22.47 -7.72
C LYS A 176 2.71 -22.41 -6.21
N ASN A 177 2.32 -21.30 -5.54
CA ASN A 177 2.52 -21.07 -4.10
C ASN A 177 1.19 -20.62 -3.45
N PRO A 178 0.28 -21.53 -3.14
CA PRO A 178 -1.07 -21.17 -2.62
C PRO A 178 -1.06 -20.38 -1.30
N SER A 179 0.01 -20.48 -0.49
CA SER A 179 0.21 -19.73 0.75
C SER A 179 0.60 -18.26 0.53
N LEU A 180 1.03 -17.89 -0.69
CA LEU A 180 1.43 -16.52 -1.01
C LEU A 180 0.30 -15.54 -0.71
N ARG A 181 0.64 -14.46 0.01
CA ARG A 181 -0.24 -13.34 0.33
C ARG A 181 0.38 -12.04 -0.18
N LEU A 182 -0.47 -11.09 -0.53
CA LEU A 182 -0.08 -9.88 -1.23
C LEU A 182 -0.29 -8.62 -0.38
N THR A 183 0.65 -7.69 -0.49
CA THR A 183 0.38 -6.26 -0.40
C THR A 183 0.04 -5.80 -1.81
N LEU A 184 -1.15 -5.23 -1.99
CA LEU A 184 -1.60 -4.75 -3.29
C LEU A 184 -1.20 -3.30 -3.49
N ASP A 185 -0.15 -3.05 -4.26
CA ASP A 185 0.08 -1.79 -4.93
C ASP A 185 -0.16 -2.00 -6.44
N ILE A 186 -1.40 -1.86 -6.84
CA ILE A 186 -1.80 -2.11 -8.23
C ILE A 186 -1.36 -1.00 -9.18
N SER A 187 -0.96 0.16 -8.65
CA SER A 187 -0.47 1.29 -9.43
C SER A 187 0.74 0.91 -10.27
N HIS A 188 1.61 0.06 -9.74
CA HIS A 188 2.76 -0.45 -10.45
C HIS A 188 2.38 -1.31 -11.65
N TRP A 189 1.33 -2.12 -11.51
CA TRP A 189 0.87 -2.94 -12.64
C TRP A 189 0.24 -2.09 -13.75
N CYS A 190 -0.52 -1.05 -13.40
CA CYS A 190 -1.04 -0.12 -14.41
C CYS A 190 0.10 0.42 -15.28
N ASN A 191 1.19 0.86 -14.67
CA ASN A 191 2.34 1.37 -15.38
C ASN A 191 3.14 0.28 -16.14
N VAL A 192 3.34 -0.92 -15.56
CA VAL A 192 4.09 -2.00 -16.22
C VAL A 192 3.33 -2.56 -17.42
N HIS A 193 2.01 -2.59 -17.35
CA HIS A 193 1.17 -3.09 -18.44
C HIS A 193 0.66 -1.99 -19.37
N GLU A 194 1.02 -0.72 -19.13
CA GLU A 194 0.51 0.45 -19.87
C GLU A 194 -1.02 0.38 -20.04
N SER A 195 -1.75 0.02 -18.97
CA SER A 195 -3.17 -0.27 -19.05
C SER A 195 -3.83 -0.27 -17.66
N LEU A 196 -5.14 0.00 -17.61
CA LEU A 196 -5.97 -0.21 -16.42
C LEU A 196 -6.45 -1.68 -16.28
N LEU A 197 -5.71 -2.64 -16.83
CA LEU A 197 -5.84 -4.09 -16.64
C LEU A 197 -7.22 -4.69 -16.97
N ARG A 198 -8.01 -4.03 -17.82
CA ARG A 198 -9.37 -4.45 -18.18
C ARG A 198 -9.39 -5.77 -18.96
N ASP A 199 -8.30 -6.10 -19.63
CA ASP A 199 -8.06 -7.33 -20.39
C ASP A 199 -7.53 -8.50 -19.55
N GLN A 200 -7.31 -8.29 -18.22
CA GLN A 200 -6.72 -9.27 -17.31
C GLN A 200 -7.63 -9.60 -16.12
N GLU A 201 -8.94 -9.50 -16.29
CA GLU A 201 -9.93 -9.62 -15.20
C GLU A 201 -9.75 -10.86 -14.32
N GLU A 202 -9.58 -12.05 -14.91
CA GLU A 202 -9.39 -13.29 -14.16
C GLU A 202 -8.09 -13.32 -13.36
N THR A 203 -7.04 -12.69 -13.88
CA THR A 203 -5.75 -12.55 -13.19
C THR A 203 -5.89 -11.60 -12.00
N ILE A 204 -6.55 -10.48 -12.20
CA ILE A 204 -6.80 -9.49 -11.14
C ILE A 204 -7.67 -10.10 -10.06
N LYS A 205 -8.78 -10.74 -10.39
CA LYS A 205 -9.66 -11.42 -9.44
C LYS A 205 -8.91 -12.45 -8.58
N LEU A 206 -8.02 -13.24 -9.19
CA LEU A 206 -7.17 -14.17 -8.44
C LEU A 206 -6.23 -13.43 -7.49
N ALA A 207 -5.57 -12.37 -7.94
CA ALA A 207 -4.66 -11.57 -7.12
C ALA A 207 -5.41 -10.92 -5.94
N LEU A 208 -6.56 -10.27 -6.18
CA LEU A 208 -7.38 -9.65 -5.13
C LEU A 208 -7.77 -10.65 -4.03
N SER A 209 -8.00 -11.92 -4.38
CA SER A 209 -8.31 -12.99 -3.40
C SER A 209 -7.15 -13.31 -2.44
N LYS A 210 -5.94 -12.83 -2.72
CA LYS A 210 -4.73 -13.08 -1.92
C LYS A 210 -4.28 -11.85 -1.12
N VAL A 211 -4.98 -10.73 -1.24
CA VAL A 211 -4.58 -9.46 -0.60
C VAL A 211 -4.83 -9.50 0.90
N GLY A 212 -3.81 -9.11 1.66
CA GLY A 212 -3.87 -8.90 3.11
C GLY A 212 -3.71 -7.44 3.51
N HIS A 213 -3.07 -6.64 2.65
CA HIS A 213 -2.77 -5.24 2.85
C HIS A 213 -2.84 -4.47 1.53
N ILE A 214 -3.20 -3.18 1.57
CA ILE A 214 -3.29 -2.31 0.39
C ILE A 214 -2.37 -1.11 0.56
N HIS A 215 -1.57 -0.83 -0.47
CA HIS A 215 -0.97 0.49 -0.68
C HIS A 215 -1.90 1.29 -1.60
N SER A 216 -2.55 2.32 -1.05
CA SER A 216 -3.61 3.04 -1.74
C SER A 216 -3.10 4.20 -2.59
N ARG A 217 -2.15 3.90 -3.47
CA ARG A 217 -1.65 4.83 -4.48
C ARG A 217 -2.42 4.71 -5.78
N ILE A 218 -2.76 5.82 -6.40
CA ILE A 218 -3.39 5.87 -7.71
C ILE A 218 -2.30 5.99 -8.77
N GLY A 219 -2.12 4.94 -9.56
CA GLY A 219 -1.26 4.94 -10.74
C GLY A 219 -2.06 5.00 -12.04
N HIS A 220 -1.37 5.22 -13.14
CA HIS A 220 -1.93 5.25 -14.48
C HIS A 220 -1.01 4.53 -15.46
N GLU A 221 -1.41 4.47 -16.71
CA GLU A 221 -0.71 3.73 -17.76
C GLU A 221 0.74 4.19 -17.95
N GLU A 222 1.00 5.49 -17.81
CA GLU A 222 2.32 6.09 -18.05
C GLU A 222 3.11 6.37 -16.75
N GLY A 223 2.54 6.07 -15.59
CA GLY A 223 3.21 6.33 -14.31
C GLY A 223 2.58 5.66 -13.11
N PRO A 224 3.37 5.40 -12.06
CA PRO A 224 2.88 4.72 -10.86
C PRO A 224 2.09 5.65 -9.93
N GLN A 225 2.06 6.96 -10.20
CA GLN A 225 1.35 7.93 -9.37
C GLN A 225 0.85 9.11 -10.19
N VAL A 226 -0.43 9.43 -10.02
CA VAL A 226 -1.02 10.67 -10.56
C VAL A 226 -0.54 11.90 -9.77
N ASN A 227 -0.68 13.08 -10.35
CA ASN A 227 -0.33 14.34 -9.67
C ASN A 227 -1.31 14.73 -8.55
N ASP A 228 -2.62 14.61 -8.83
CA ASP A 228 -3.69 14.85 -7.86
C ASP A 228 -4.88 13.94 -8.21
N PRO A 229 -5.21 12.93 -7.36
CA PRO A 229 -6.30 12.01 -7.65
C PRO A 229 -7.69 12.67 -7.66
N ARG A 230 -7.82 13.92 -7.22
CA ARG A 230 -9.07 14.69 -7.27
C ARG A 230 -9.28 15.40 -8.61
N ALA A 231 -8.23 15.45 -9.44
CA ALA A 231 -8.31 16.11 -10.74
C ALA A 231 -9.21 15.30 -11.70
N PRO A 232 -10.13 15.97 -12.43
CA PRO A 232 -11.16 15.29 -13.22
C PRO A 232 -10.59 14.41 -14.34
N GLU A 233 -9.41 14.68 -14.84
CA GLU A 233 -8.72 13.84 -15.84
C GLU A 233 -8.40 12.43 -15.32
N TRP A 234 -8.33 12.23 -13.99
CA TRP A 234 -8.05 10.96 -13.35
C TRP A 234 -9.29 10.20 -12.89
N GLU A 235 -10.50 10.70 -13.12
CA GLU A 235 -11.75 10.10 -12.62
C GLU A 235 -11.87 8.61 -12.98
N ALA A 236 -11.62 8.24 -14.23
CA ALA A 236 -11.69 6.85 -14.67
C ALA A 236 -10.63 5.95 -14.01
N THR A 237 -9.43 6.49 -13.82
CA THR A 237 -8.30 5.82 -13.16
C THR A 237 -8.58 5.61 -11.68
N VAL A 238 -9.04 6.65 -10.99
CA VAL A 238 -9.44 6.58 -9.57
C VAL A 238 -10.54 5.55 -9.39
N LYS A 239 -11.59 5.59 -10.22
CA LYS A 239 -12.70 4.62 -10.18
C LYS A 239 -12.22 3.18 -10.35
N ALA A 240 -11.25 2.93 -11.23
CA ALA A 240 -10.68 1.59 -11.38
C ALA A 240 -10.00 1.12 -10.10
N HIS A 241 -9.18 1.96 -9.46
CA HIS A 241 -8.52 1.64 -8.19
C HIS A 241 -9.53 1.40 -7.06
N LEU A 242 -10.52 2.26 -6.91
CA LEU A 242 -11.59 2.10 -5.92
C LEU A 242 -12.31 0.76 -6.11
N ASN A 243 -12.68 0.37 -7.34
CA ASN A 243 -13.32 -0.91 -7.60
C ASN A 243 -12.47 -2.12 -7.15
N TRP A 244 -11.16 -2.08 -7.35
CA TRP A 244 -10.27 -3.14 -6.89
C TRP A 244 -10.16 -3.18 -5.37
N TRP A 245 -10.04 -2.02 -4.72
CA TRP A 245 -9.96 -1.94 -3.26
C TRP A 245 -11.28 -2.34 -2.60
N ASP A 246 -12.42 -1.92 -3.15
CA ASP A 246 -13.76 -2.32 -2.68
C ASP A 246 -13.94 -3.83 -2.72
N ALA A 247 -13.51 -4.50 -3.81
CA ALA A 247 -13.57 -5.95 -3.91
C ALA A 247 -12.75 -6.66 -2.80
N VAL A 248 -11.59 -6.08 -2.41
CA VAL A 248 -10.79 -6.59 -1.27
C VAL A 248 -11.52 -6.34 0.05
N VAL A 249 -12.06 -5.13 0.26
CA VAL A 249 -12.83 -4.77 1.46
C VAL A 249 -14.01 -5.71 1.64
N GLU A 250 -14.83 -5.91 0.61
CA GLU A 250 -15.99 -6.81 0.62
C GLU A 250 -15.60 -8.23 1.04
N GLN A 251 -14.51 -8.76 0.49
CA GLN A 251 -14.00 -10.08 0.84
C GLN A 251 -13.59 -10.14 2.31
N LYS A 252 -12.85 -9.14 2.82
CA LYS A 252 -12.40 -9.08 4.21
C LYS A 252 -13.57 -9.01 5.20
N VAL A 253 -14.56 -8.16 4.89
CA VAL A 253 -15.78 -8.06 5.69
C VAL A 253 -16.56 -9.36 5.71
N LYS A 254 -16.73 -10.01 4.54
CA LYS A 254 -17.41 -11.30 4.44
C LYS A 254 -16.74 -12.37 5.32
N ASN A 255 -15.42 -12.34 5.41
CA ASN A 255 -14.63 -13.29 6.18
C ASN A 255 -14.48 -12.91 7.66
N GLY A 256 -14.88 -11.71 8.09
CA GLY A 256 -14.64 -11.20 9.44
C GLY A 256 -13.16 -10.94 9.73
N GLU A 257 -12.40 -10.52 8.71
CA GLU A 257 -10.96 -10.26 8.80
C GLU A 257 -10.67 -8.77 8.93
N THR A 258 -9.52 -8.44 9.53
CA THR A 258 -8.97 -7.07 9.51
C THR A 258 -8.31 -6.80 8.17
N LEU A 259 -8.57 -5.63 7.58
CA LEU A 259 -7.83 -5.07 6.45
C LEU A 259 -6.99 -3.89 6.94
N THR A 260 -5.76 -3.81 6.46
CA THR A 260 -4.90 -2.64 6.64
C THR A 260 -4.71 -1.92 5.30
N ILE A 261 -4.77 -0.60 5.32
CA ILE A 261 -4.53 0.25 4.14
C ILE A 261 -3.48 1.28 4.51
N LEU A 262 -2.42 1.38 3.71
CA LEU A 262 -1.46 2.46 3.76
C LEU A 262 -1.89 3.55 2.80
N THR A 263 -2.04 4.78 3.29
CA THR A 263 -2.18 5.93 2.42
C THR A 263 -0.80 6.26 1.85
N GLU A 264 -0.58 5.91 0.60
CA GLU A 264 0.72 6.08 -0.03
C GLU A 264 0.64 7.11 -1.16
N PHE A 265 1.30 8.23 -0.95
CA PHE A 265 1.46 9.28 -1.95
C PHE A 265 2.88 9.85 -1.82
N GLY A 266 3.76 9.42 -2.74
CA GLY A 266 5.19 9.73 -2.67
C GLY A 266 5.54 11.15 -3.12
N PRO A 267 6.64 11.70 -2.59
CA PRO A 267 7.20 12.97 -3.07
C PRO A 267 7.81 12.82 -4.48
N PRO A 268 8.35 13.88 -5.09
CA PRO A 268 9.20 13.75 -6.28
C PRO A 268 10.34 12.74 -6.00
N ASN A 269 10.59 11.79 -6.88
CA ASN A 269 10.25 11.54 -8.27
C ASN A 269 8.95 10.75 -8.58
N TYR A 270 8.15 10.40 -7.57
CA TYR A 270 6.84 9.78 -7.82
C TYR A 270 5.79 10.84 -8.13
N LEU A 271 5.78 11.95 -7.38
CA LEU A 271 4.94 13.10 -7.70
C LEU A 271 5.48 13.81 -8.94
N PRO A 272 4.71 13.88 -10.04
CA PRO A 272 5.08 14.69 -11.19
C PRO A 272 5.17 16.18 -10.83
N THR A 273 6.28 16.81 -11.16
CA THR A 273 6.52 18.24 -10.91
C THR A 273 6.81 18.97 -12.22
N LEU A 274 6.59 20.27 -12.25
CA LEU A 274 7.05 21.10 -13.36
C LEU A 274 8.58 21.11 -13.39
N PRO A 275 9.20 21.21 -14.56
CA PRO A 275 10.65 21.36 -14.66
C PRO A 275 11.15 22.54 -13.79
N TYR A 276 12.26 22.32 -13.09
CA TYR A 276 12.88 23.31 -12.20
C TYR A 276 12.08 23.72 -10.95
N THR A 277 11.09 22.92 -10.52
CA THR A 277 10.24 23.20 -9.35
C THR A 277 10.32 22.10 -8.28
N ASN A 278 11.51 21.63 -7.96
CA ASN A 278 11.70 20.63 -6.90
C ASN A 278 11.72 21.27 -5.52
#